data_93c2237a92404cbfaea24c4056ba646c
#
_entry.id   93c2237a92404cbfaea24c4056ba646c
#
_cell.length_a   1.000
_cell.length_b   1.000
_cell.length_c   1.000
_cell.angle_alpha   90.00
_cell.angle_beta   90.00
_cell.angle_gamma   90.00
#
_symmetry.space_group_name_H-M   'P 1'
#
loop_
_entity.id
_entity.type
_entity.pdbx_description
1 polymer ?
#
loop_
_entity_poly.entity_id
_entity_poly.type
_entity_poly.pdbx_seq_one_letter_code
_entity_poly.pdbx_strand_id
1 'polypeptide(L)'
;MYWFKQGLCALPAFLVVWSSATFIICYIIAIYRHDVDVIFPYISDTGVSPPESCIFGLMTFISACAGVGTIYARYKHVELLREDATNVSASLNKATLWLGVISCFGMCIVATFQETVLQIVHDIGAILFFVGGIVYIILQCVISFRAYPYGSSKNVLCVRVAIASLAAVAFIPTVICAFYVKQTELHRQKHDEDYPFHVASAVCEWIVAFTFVFFFFTYIHDFKVSISLSNTVYSFFNIYLFFFYS
;
A
#
# COMPACT_ATOMS: atom_id res chain seq x y z
N MET A 1 14.47 11.54 -20.70
CA MET A 1 13.43 10.50 -20.79
C MET A 1 13.91 9.09 -20.43
N TYR A 2 15.20 8.78 -20.54
CA TYR A 2 15.80 7.45 -20.22
C TYR A 2 15.74 7.11 -18.70
N TRP A 3 15.95 8.08 -17.83
CA TRP A 3 15.88 7.93 -16.38
C TRP A 3 14.49 7.54 -15.86
N PHE A 4 13.43 8.01 -16.50
CA PHE A 4 12.06 7.65 -16.12
C PHE A 4 11.74 6.17 -16.39
N LYS A 5 12.35 5.56 -17.40
CA LYS A 5 12.08 4.17 -17.80
C LYS A 5 12.75 3.14 -16.89
N GLN A 6 14.00 3.36 -16.48
CA GLN A 6 14.72 2.42 -15.59
C GLN A 6 14.42 2.63 -14.11
N GLY A 7 14.03 3.85 -13.70
CA GLY A 7 13.73 4.20 -12.29
C GLY A 7 12.34 3.80 -11.80
N LEU A 8 11.39 3.51 -12.70
CA LEU A 8 10.00 3.27 -12.29
C LEU A 8 9.82 2.07 -11.34
N CYS A 9 10.60 1.01 -11.54
CA CYS A 9 10.58 -0.17 -10.66
C CYS A 9 11.15 0.11 -9.27
N ALA A 10 11.99 1.13 -9.12
CA ALA A 10 12.59 1.50 -7.85
C ALA A 10 11.57 2.07 -6.85
N LEU A 11 10.53 2.78 -7.34
CA LEU A 11 9.50 3.35 -6.48
C LEU A 11 8.73 2.30 -5.69
N PRO A 12 8.06 1.30 -6.31
CA PRO A 12 7.38 0.27 -5.56
C PRO A 12 8.35 -0.60 -4.75
N ALA A 13 9.57 -0.85 -5.22
CA ALA A 13 10.57 -1.58 -4.45
C ALA A 13 10.97 -0.83 -3.18
N PHE A 14 11.26 0.47 -3.29
CA PHE A 14 11.54 1.33 -2.15
C PHE A 14 10.35 1.36 -1.17
N LEU A 15 9.12 1.58 -1.67
CA LEU A 15 7.92 1.61 -0.85
C LEU A 15 7.77 0.33 -0.03
N VAL A 16 7.92 -0.85 -0.67
CA VAL A 16 7.80 -2.16 -0.01
C VAL A 16 8.84 -2.33 1.08
N VAL A 17 10.11 -2.10 0.76
CA VAL A 17 11.21 -2.27 1.74
C VAL A 17 11.09 -1.27 2.86
N TRP A 18 10.83 0.00 2.54
CA TRP A 18 10.75 1.08 3.52
C TRP A 18 9.57 0.91 4.47
N SER A 19 8.35 0.63 3.95
CA SER A 19 7.18 0.43 4.81
C SER A 19 7.30 -0.82 5.69
N SER A 20 7.84 -1.92 5.16
CA SER A 20 8.11 -3.11 5.96
C SER A 20 9.14 -2.82 7.07
N ALA A 21 10.20 -2.08 6.75
CA ALA A 21 11.20 -1.66 7.73
C ALA A 21 10.59 -0.75 8.81
N THR A 22 9.69 0.16 8.44
CA THR A 22 8.97 1.02 9.39
C THR A 22 8.26 0.20 10.45
N PHE A 23 7.41 -0.75 10.02
CA PHE A 23 6.65 -1.58 10.93
C PHE A 23 7.55 -2.40 11.86
N ILE A 24 8.59 -3.03 11.31
CA ILE A 24 9.48 -3.91 12.08
C ILE A 24 10.35 -3.10 13.06
N ILE A 25 10.92 -1.97 12.62
CA ILE A 25 11.80 -1.14 13.45
C ILE A 25 11.03 -0.54 14.62
N CYS A 26 9.84 0.05 14.35
CA CYS A 26 9.04 0.65 15.41
C CYS A 26 8.56 -0.40 16.41
N TYR A 27 8.12 -1.57 15.94
CA TYR A 27 7.73 -2.68 16.80
C TYR A 27 8.88 -3.15 17.70
N ILE A 28 10.10 -3.33 17.15
CA ILE A 28 11.26 -3.75 17.93
C ILE A 28 11.61 -2.72 19.00
N ILE A 29 11.61 -1.42 18.65
CA ILE A 29 11.94 -0.34 19.58
C ILE A 29 10.89 -0.28 20.70
N ALA A 30 9.60 -0.28 20.36
CA ALA A 30 8.51 -0.20 21.33
C ALA A 30 8.51 -1.37 22.33
N ILE A 31 8.79 -2.61 21.86
CA ILE A 31 8.94 -3.76 22.74
C ILE A 31 10.20 -3.63 23.61
N TYR A 32 11.33 -3.24 23.04
CA TYR A 32 12.59 -3.10 23.80
C TYR A 32 12.45 -2.08 24.92
N ARG A 33 11.66 -1.03 24.69
CA ARG A 33 11.38 0.01 25.69
C ARG A 33 10.25 -0.34 26.65
N HIS A 34 9.57 -1.44 26.43
CA HIS A 34 8.37 -1.86 27.19
C HIS A 34 7.21 -0.85 27.08
N ASP A 35 7.08 -0.15 25.96
CA ASP A 35 6.00 0.81 25.72
C ASP A 35 4.72 0.12 25.20
N VAL A 36 4.83 -1.11 24.70
CA VAL A 36 3.72 -1.96 24.24
C VAL A 36 3.92 -3.41 24.65
N ASP A 37 2.86 -4.20 24.63
CA ASP A 37 2.93 -5.63 24.86
C ASP A 37 3.55 -6.38 23.67
N VAL A 38 4.23 -7.50 23.96
CA VAL A 38 4.88 -8.34 22.92
C VAL A 38 3.86 -9.01 22.01
N ILE A 39 2.64 -9.29 22.51
CA ILE A 39 1.63 -10.04 21.77
C ILE A 39 0.75 -9.07 20.97
N PHE A 40 1.09 -8.92 19.69
CA PHE A 40 0.33 -8.18 18.66
C PHE A 40 -0.26 -6.84 19.14
N PRO A 41 0.57 -5.80 19.41
CA PRO A 41 0.07 -4.44 19.51
C PRO A 41 -0.45 -3.99 18.15
N TYR A 42 -1.30 -2.99 18.10
CA TYR A 42 -1.58 -2.30 16.84
C TYR A 42 -0.29 -1.72 16.24
N ILE A 43 -0.24 -1.58 14.92
CA ILE A 43 0.90 -0.94 14.26
C ILE A 43 1.06 0.50 14.76
N SER A 44 -0.06 1.20 14.94
CA SER A 44 -0.09 2.57 15.47
C SER A 44 0.42 2.67 16.91
N ASP A 45 0.13 1.68 17.76
CA ASP A 45 0.62 1.63 19.15
C ASP A 45 2.15 1.67 19.22
N THR A 46 2.81 1.04 18.24
CA THR A 46 4.29 1.03 18.17
C THR A 46 4.90 2.40 17.85
N GLY A 47 4.08 3.39 17.55
CA GLY A 47 4.48 4.76 17.26
C GLY A 47 3.92 5.80 18.21
N VAL A 48 3.52 5.43 19.43
CA VAL A 48 2.88 6.35 20.38
C VAL A 48 3.89 7.12 21.23
N SER A 49 4.88 6.43 21.80
CA SER A 49 5.85 7.02 22.72
C SER A 49 7.10 7.55 22.02
N PRO A 50 7.74 8.65 22.50
CA PRO A 50 9.05 9.05 22.01
C PRO A 50 10.15 8.08 22.50
N PRO A 51 11.17 7.74 21.68
CA PRO A 51 11.51 8.29 20.35
C PRO A 51 10.81 7.59 19.17
N GLU A 52 10.17 6.41 19.38
CA GLU A 52 9.57 5.62 18.31
C GLU A 52 8.46 6.37 17.58
N SER A 53 7.71 7.25 18.24
CA SER A 53 6.71 8.10 17.60
C SER A 53 7.30 9.03 16.54
N CYS A 54 8.49 9.56 16.79
CA CYS A 54 9.21 10.39 15.82
C CYS A 54 9.69 9.56 14.63
N ILE A 55 10.19 8.35 14.89
CA ILE A 55 10.67 7.42 13.85
C ILE A 55 9.48 6.94 13.03
N PHE A 56 8.41 6.48 13.68
CA PHE A 56 7.17 6.03 13.04
C PHE A 56 6.58 7.14 12.17
N GLY A 57 6.41 8.35 12.72
CA GLY A 57 5.87 9.49 12.00
C GLY A 57 6.66 9.84 10.76
N LEU A 58 8.00 9.97 10.87
CA LEU A 58 8.87 10.28 9.75
C LEU A 58 8.86 9.18 8.68
N MET A 59 9.05 7.93 9.09
CA MET A 59 9.14 6.80 8.16
C MET A 59 7.80 6.55 7.46
N THR A 60 6.68 6.65 8.18
CA THR A 60 5.33 6.51 7.62
C THR A 60 4.98 7.65 6.66
N PHE A 61 5.39 8.89 6.97
CA PHE A 61 5.23 10.02 6.05
C PHE A 61 6.02 9.81 4.75
N ILE A 62 7.26 9.32 4.82
CA ILE A 62 8.06 8.97 3.64
C ILE A 62 7.38 7.84 2.85
N SER A 63 6.81 6.82 3.53
CA SER A 63 6.01 5.78 2.89
C SER A 63 4.81 6.35 2.14
N ALA A 64 4.10 7.31 2.72
CA ALA A 64 2.96 7.97 2.08
C ALA A 64 3.38 8.72 0.80
N CYS A 65 4.48 9.47 0.86
CA CYS A 65 5.04 10.16 -0.31
C CYS A 65 5.45 9.17 -1.42
N ALA A 66 6.14 8.09 -1.07
CA ALA A 66 6.52 7.03 -2.01
C ALA A 66 5.27 6.31 -2.58
N GLY A 67 4.24 6.14 -1.75
CA GLY A 67 2.93 5.62 -2.13
C GLY A 67 2.27 6.48 -3.21
N VAL A 68 2.16 7.79 -2.99
CA VAL A 68 1.63 8.74 -3.99
C VAL A 68 2.42 8.66 -5.30
N GLY A 69 3.75 8.64 -5.24
CA GLY A 69 4.60 8.50 -6.42
C GLY A 69 4.34 7.20 -7.18
N THR A 70 4.21 6.07 -6.45
CA THR A 70 3.93 4.75 -7.04
C THR A 70 2.53 4.69 -7.66
N ILE A 71 1.52 5.24 -6.99
CA ILE A 71 0.13 5.31 -7.48
C ILE A 71 0.05 6.17 -8.72
N TYR A 72 0.75 7.32 -8.75
CA TYR A 72 0.81 8.18 -9.93
C TYR A 72 1.52 7.50 -11.10
N ALA A 73 2.65 6.81 -10.84
CA ALA A 73 3.33 6.01 -11.85
C ALA A 73 2.42 4.92 -12.43
N ARG A 74 1.65 4.24 -11.58
CA ARG A 74 0.65 3.25 -12.01
C ARG A 74 -0.46 3.87 -12.84
N TYR A 75 -0.98 5.03 -12.44
CA TYR A 75 -1.98 5.78 -13.21
C TYR A 75 -1.47 6.08 -14.63
N LYS A 76 -0.24 6.59 -14.75
CA LYS A 76 0.38 6.88 -16.06
C LYS A 76 0.64 5.62 -16.87
N HIS A 77 1.06 4.53 -16.22
CA HIS A 77 1.21 3.24 -16.88
C HIS A 77 -0.12 2.75 -17.49
N VAL A 78 -1.22 2.86 -16.75
CA VAL A 78 -2.54 2.48 -17.25
C VAL A 78 -3.02 3.42 -18.37
N GLU A 79 -2.68 4.71 -18.35
CA GLU A 79 -2.97 5.62 -19.46
C GLU A 79 -2.31 5.15 -20.77
N LEU A 80 -1.05 4.73 -20.71
CA LEU A 80 -0.34 4.18 -21.88
C LEU A 80 -0.98 2.88 -22.36
N LEU A 81 -1.35 1.97 -21.46
CA LEU A 81 -2.02 0.72 -21.82
C LEU A 81 -3.39 0.94 -22.47
N ARG A 82 -4.06 2.05 -22.20
CA ARG A 82 -5.36 2.36 -22.81
C ARG A 82 -5.27 2.66 -24.30
N GLU A 83 -4.12 3.06 -24.80
CA GLU A 83 -3.88 3.21 -26.24
C GLU A 83 -3.93 1.85 -26.95
N ASP A 84 -3.49 0.78 -26.26
CA ASP A 84 -3.43 -0.58 -26.80
C ASP A 84 -4.62 -1.45 -26.35
N ALA A 85 -5.12 -1.26 -25.12
CA ALA A 85 -6.18 -2.05 -24.49
C ALA A 85 -7.42 -1.16 -24.27
N THR A 86 -8.43 -1.32 -25.09
CA THR A 86 -9.61 -0.45 -25.18
C THR A 86 -10.61 -0.56 -24.03
N ASN A 87 -10.49 -1.55 -23.13
CA ASN A 87 -11.53 -1.86 -22.14
C ASN A 87 -11.39 -1.11 -20.79
N VAL A 88 -10.34 -0.31 -20.61
CA VAL A 88 -10.14 0.47 -19.38
C VAL A 88 -10.66 1.88 -19.53
N SER A 89 -11.66 2.26 -18.75
CA SER A 89 -12.23 3.61 -18.74
C SER A 89 -11.24 4.63 -18.15
N ALA A 90 -11.15 5.82 -18.78
CA ALA A 90 -10.37 6.96 -18.26
C ALA A 90 -10.86 7.38 -16.86
N SER A 91 -12.18 7.41 -16.69
CA SER A 91 -12.81 7.80 -15.42
C SER A 91 -12.47 6.83 -14.30
N LEU A 92 -12.45 5.51 -14.59
CA LEU A 92 -12.06 4.50 -13.62
C LEU A 92 -10.59 4.68 -13.18
N ASN A 93 -9.67 4.87 -14.14
CA ASN A 93 -8.26 5.07 -13.83
C ASN A 93 -8.05 6.35 -12.99
N LYS A 94 -8.73 7.46 -13.35
CA LYS A 94 -8.67 8.72 -12.61
C LYS A 94 -9.29 8.60 -11.21
N ALA A 95 -10.42 7.94 -11.06
CA ALA A 95 -11.04 7.70 -9.75
C ALA A 95 -10.14 6.88 -8.84
N THR A 96 -9.50 5.85 -9.39
CA THR A 96 -8.55 5.01 -8.64
C THR A 96 -7.31 5.80 -8.20
N LEU A 97 -6.79 6.73 -9.05
CA LEU A 97 -5.72 7.64 -8.65
C LEU A 97 -6.10 8.44 -7.40
N TRP A 98 -7.25 9.11 -7.43
CA TRP A 98 -7.67 9.96 -6.31
C TRP A 98 -7.94 9.17 -5.04
N LEU A 99 -8.54 7.98 -5.13
CA LEU A 99 -8.73 7.10 -3.98
C LEU A 99 -7.39 6.70 -3.35
N GLY A 100 -6.40 6.37 -4.17
CA GLY A 100 -5.06 6.05 -3.67
C GLY A 100 -4.38 7.26 -3.00
N VAL A 101 -4.53 8.46 -3.57
CA VAL A 101 -4.00 9.70 -2.97
C VAL A 101 -4.69 10.01 -1.64
N ILE A 102 -6.02 9.85 -1.56
CA ILE A 102 -6.78 10.02 -0.31
C ILE A 102 -6.33 9.01 0.74
N SER A 103 -6.10 7.76 0.37
CA SER A 103 -5.55 6.73 1.27
C SER A 103 -4.16 7.12 1.80
N CYS A 104 -3.25 7.60 0.94
CA CYS A 104 -1.95 8.10 1.38
C CYS A 104 -2.06 9.33 2.29
N PHE A 105 -3.04 10.20 2.05
CA PHE A 105 -3.31 11.33 2.95
C PHE A 105 -3.78 10.86 4.32
N GLY A 106 -4.65 9.84 4.38
CA GLY A 106 -5.02 9.17 5.63
C GLY A 106 -3.79 8.64 6.38
N MET A 107 -2.84 8.03 5.67
CA MET A 107 -1.58 7.56 6.24
C MET A 107 -0.71 8.71 6.81
N CYS A 108 -0.73 9.90 6.18
CA CYS A 108 -0.07 11.09 6.73
C CYS A 108 -0.72 11.56 8.04
N ILE A 109 -2.05 11.46 8.16
CA ILE A 109 -2.77 11.78 9.40
C ILE A 109 -2.34 10.80 10.50
N VAL A 110 -2.37 9.49 10.25
CA VAL A 110 -1.90 8.45 11.19
C VAL A 110 -0.45 8.70 11.62
N ALA A 111 0.41 9.07 10.69
CA ALA A 111 1.83 9.37 10.97
C ALA A 111 2.04 10.58 11.89
N THR A 112 1.11 11.54 11.87
CA THR A 112 1.26 12.84 12.55
C THR A 112 0.54 12.90 13.88
N PHE A 113 -0.64 12.27 13.97
CA PHE A 113 -1.51 12.33 15.14
C PHE A 113 -1.49 10.96 15.84
N GLN A 114 -0.86 10.90 17.02
CA GLN A 114 -0.84 9.69 17.84
C GLN A 114 -2.24 9.39 18.39
N GLU A 115 -2.58 8.12 18.42
CA GLU A 115 -3.86 7.61 18.86
C GLU A 115 -4.19 7.99 20.31
N THR A 116 -3.20 7.95 21.20
CA THR A 116 -3.37 8.30 22.62
C THR A 116 -3.52 9.79 22.88
N VAL A 117 -3.19 10.67 21.91
CA VAL A 117 -3.25 12.14 22.08
C VAL A 117 -4.46 12.73 21.39
N LEU A 118 -4.71 12.35 20.13
CA LEU A 118 -5.82 12.85 19.31
C LEU A 118 -6.51 11.70 18.59
N GLN A 119 -7.10 10.79 19.37
CA GLN A 119 -7.73 9.55 18.89
C GLN A 119 -8.68 9.79 17.71
N ILE A 120 -9.63 10.71 17.81
CA ILE A 120 -10.63 10.94 16.75
C ILE A 120 -9.95 11.30 15.41
N VAL A 121 -8.91 12.13 15.45
CA VAL A 121 -8.19 12.53 14.23
C VAL A 121 -7.41 11.36 13.67
N HIS A 122 -6.76 10.57 14.54
CA HIS A 122 -6.06 9.33 14.18
C HIS A 122 -7.02 8.35 13.51
N ASP A 123 -8.18 8.08 14.10
CA ASP A 123 -9.18 7.15 13.59
C ASP A 123 -9.72 7.57 12.23
N ILE A 124 -9.96 8.86 12.02
CA ILE A 124 -10.32 9.40 10.69
C ILE A 124 -9.21 9.10 9.67
N GLY A 125 -7.95 9.32 10.05
CA GLY A 125 -6.80 8.99 9.22
C GLY A 125 -6.74 7.50 8.89
N ALA A 126 -6.92 6.65 9.90
CA ALA A 126 -6.92 5.19 9.75
C ALA A 126 -8.06 4.70 8.83
N ILE A 127 -9.27 5.24 8.99
CA ILE A 127 -10.41 4.93 8.11
C ILE A 127 -10.10 5.34 6.66
N LEU A 128 -9.60 6.54 6.44
CA LEU A 128 -9.21 7.00 5.09
C LEU A 128 -8.12 6.10 4.47
N PHE A 129 -7.12 5.71 5.27
CA PHE A 129 -6.03 4.84 4.82
C PHE A 129 -6.54 3.44 4.49
N PHE A 130 -7.20 2.75 5.41
CA PHE A 130 -7.60 1.35 5.23
C PHE A 130 -8.75 1.21 4.24
N VAL A 131 -9.84 1.97 4.36
CA VAL A 131 -10.98 1.89 3.44
C VAL A 131 -10.56 2.35 2.04
N GLY A 132 -9.90 3.50 1.94
CA GLY A 132 -9.38 4.01 0.67
C GLY A 132 -8.42 3.04 0.01
N GLY A 133 -7.51 2.43 0.78
CA GLY A 133 -6.55 1.43 0.32
C GLY A 133 -7.22 0.15 -0.19
N ILE A 134 -8.19 -0.39 0.53
CA ILE A 134 -8.93 -1.60 0.11
C ILE A 134 -9.69 -1.32 -1.18
N VAL A 135 -10.44 -0.22 -1.26
CA VAL A 135 -11.16 0.14 -2.48
C VAL A 135 -10.18 0.36 -3.64
N TYR A 136 -9.03 1.01 -3.39
CA TYR A 136 -7.97 1.19 -4.38
C TYR A 136 -7.48 -0.14 -4.94
N ILE A 137 -7.09 -1.11 -4.10
CA ILE A 137 -6.56 -2.40 -4.58
C ILE A 137 -7.62 -3.23 -5.31
N ILE A 138 -8.88 -3.18 -4.89
CA ILE A 138 -10.01 -3.83 -5.59
C ILE A 138 -10.18 -3.23 -6.99
N LEU A 139 -10.20 -1.90 -7.10
CA LEU A 139 -10.32 -1.23 -8.40
C LEU A 139 -9.11 -1.50 -9.30
N GLN A 140 -7.91 -1.63 -8.73
CA GLN A 140 -6.71 -2.03 -9.47
C GLN A 140 -6.79 -3.48 -9.98
N CYS A 141 -7.46 -4.39 -9.26
CA CYS A 141 -7.77 -5.72 -9.79
C CYS A 141 -8.71 -5.64 -11.00
N VAL A 142 -9.75 -4.79 -10.92
CA VAL A 142 -10.67 -4.56 -12.05
C VAL A 142 -9.94 -3.98 -13.26
N ILE A 143 -9.06 -2.98 -13.04
CA ILE A 143 -8.23 -2.39 -14.10
C ILE A 143 -7.32 -3.46 -14.71
N SER A 144 -6.64 -4.26 -13.87
CA SER A 144 -5.74 -5.32 -14.34
C SER A 144 -6.49 -6.39 -15.16
N PHE A 145 -7.70 -6.75 -14.76
CA PHE A 145 -8.56 -7.67 -15.50
C PHE A 145 -8.97 -7.10 -16.86
N ARG A 146 -9.39 -5.83 -16.91
CA ARG A 146 -9.80 -5.17 -18.15
C ARG A 146 -8.63 -4.90 -19.11
N ALA A 147 -7.43 -4.73 -18.58
CA ALA A 147 -6.21 -4.52 -19.36
C ALA A 147 -5.54 -5.84 -19.82
N TYR A 148 -6.02 -6.99 -19.36
CA TYR A 148 -5.49 -8.29 -19.79
C TYR A 148 -5.75 -8.53 -21.28
N PRO A 149 -4.78 -9.06 -22.06
CA PRO A 149 -3.45 -9.58 -21.66
C PRO A 149 -2.32 -8.52 -21.64
N TYR A 150 -2.57 -7.27 -22.02
CA TYR A 150 -1.54 -6.25 -22.27
C TYR A 150 -0.91 -5.68 -20.99
N GLY A 151 -1.69 -5.56 -19.91
CA GLY A 151 -1.26 -4.86 -18.69
C GLY A 151 -0.54 -5.71 -17.65
N SER A 152 -0.82 -7.00 -17.59
CA SER A 152 -0.20 -7.93 -16.65
C SER A 152 -0.48 -9.39 -17.03
N SER A 153 0.35 -10.33 -16.51
CA SER A 153 0.11 -11.75 -16.72
C SER A 153 -1.08 -12.26 -15.90
N LYS A 154 -1.67 -13.38 -16.34
CA LYS A 154 -2.75 -14.05 -15.62
C LYS A 154 -2.36 -14.39 -14.17
N ASN A 155 -1.12 -14.82 -13.96
CA ASN A 155 -0.63 -15.15 -12.62
C ASN A 155 -0.59 -13.92 -11.70
N VAL A 156 -0.12 -12.77 -12.20
CA VAL A 156 -0.12 -11.52 -11.45
C VAL A 156 -1.53 -11.06 -11.11
N LEU A 157 -2.48 -11.21 -12.05
CA LEU A 157 -3.88 -10.91 -11.78
C LEU A 157 -4.46 -11.81 -10.69
N CYS A 158 -4.23 -13.13 -10.73
CA CYS A 158 -4.66 -14.06 -9.70
C CYS A 158 -4.07 -13.70 -8.32
N VAL A 159 -2.78 -13.35 -8.26
CA VAL A 159 -2.12 -12.91 -7.02
C VAL A 159 -2.76 -11.63 -6.48
N ARG A 160 -3.02 -10.63 -7.34
CA ARG A 160 -3.70 -9.38 -6.93
C ARG A 160 -5.08 -9.63 -6.35
N VAL A 161 -5.87 -10.48 -7.01
CA VAL A 161 -7.21 -10.83 -6.52
C VAL A 161 -7.13 -11.56 -5.18
N ALA A 162 -6.21 -12.50 -5.03
CA ALA A 162 -6.02 -13.21 -3.76
C ALA A 162 -5.63 -12.24 -2.62
N ILE A 163 -4.67 -11.33 -2.86
CA ILE A 163 -4.24 -10.31 -1.89
C ILE A 163 -5.40 -9.38 -1.53
N ALA A 164 -6.14 -8.88 -2.52
CA ALA A 164 -7.27 -7.98 -2.29
C ALA A 164 -8.42 -8.68 -1.52
N SER A 165 -8.67 -9.95 -1.80
CA SER A 165 -9.65 -10.76 -1.05
C SER A 165 -9.23 -10.97 0.39
N LEU A 166 -7.94 -11.29 0.63
CA LEU A 166 -7.39 -11.44 1.99
C LEU A 166 -7.49 -10.12 2.77
N ALA A 167 -7.14 -8.99 2.15
CA ALA A 167 -7.27 -7.67 2.76
C ALA A 167 -8.71 -7.36 3.15
N ALA A 168 -9.67 -7.59 2.24
CA ALA A 168 -11.09 -7.32 2.50
C ALA A 168 -11.65 -8.22 3.63
N VAL A 169 -11.26 -9.49 3.68
CA VAL A 169 -11.69 -10.43 4.74
C VAL A 169 -11.07 -10.04 6.09
N ALA A 170 -9.77 -9.72 6.13
CA ALA A 170 -9.09 -9.33 7.36
C ALA A 170 -9.56 -7.96 7.89
N PHE A 171 -9.98 -7.04 7.01
CA PHE A 171 -10.47 -5.73 7.42
C PHE A 171 -11.75 -5.81 8.25
N ILE A 172 -12.62 -6.79 8.00
CA ILE A 172 -13.88 -6.93 8.73
C ILE A 172 -13.64 -7.10 10.26
N PRO A 173 -12.86 -8.09 10.73
CA PRO A 173 -12.58 -8.21 12.16
C PRO A 173 -11.71 -7.05 12.69
N THR A 174 -10.81 -6.46 11.86
CA THR A 174 -10.07 -5.26 12.28
C THR A 174 -11.02 -4.17 12.77
N VAL A 175 -12.06 -3.86 11.98
CA VAL A 175 -13.02 -2.79 12.35
C VAL A 175 -13.97 -3.25 13.46
N ILE A 176 -14.60 -4.43 13.31
CA ILE A 176 -15.62 -4.89 14.26
C ILE A 176 -15.03 -5.05 15.66
N CYS A 177 -13.87 -5.71 15.77
CA CYS A 177 -13.26 -5.94 17.06
C CYS A 177 -12.73 -4.64 17.70
N ALA A 178 -12.22 -3.68 16.91
CA ALA A 178 -11.76 -2.39 17.41
C ALA A 178 -12.84 -1.60 18.16
N PHE A 179 -14.14 -1.77 17.83
CA PHE A 179 -15.23 -1.15 18.57
C PHE A 179 -15.39 -1.66 20.02
N TYR A 180 -14.86 -2.84 20.32
CA TYR A 180 -14.93 -3.45 21.66
C TYR A 180 -13.65 -3.26 22.46
N VAL A 181 -12.66 -2.54 21.92
CA VAL A 181 -11.33 -2.35 22.51
C VAL A 181 -11.21 -0.91 23.00
N LYS A 182 -10.60 -0.75 24.20
CA LYS A 182 -10.17 0.56 24.69
C LYS A 182 -8.85 0.95 24.04
N GLN A 183 -8.91 1.62 22.92
CA GLN A 183 -7.78 1.89 22.03
C GLN A 183 -6.62 2.66 22.67
N THR A 184 -6.88 3.42 23.72
CA THR A 184 -5.84 4.20 24.42
C THR A 184 -5.02 3.39 25.45
N GLU A 185 -5.34 2.13 25.68
CA GLU A 185 -4.61 1.25 26.56
C GLU A 185 -3.51 0.51 25.77
N LEU A 186 -2.24 0.76 26.11
CA LEU A 186 -1.08 0.15 25.45
C LEU A 186 -0.67 -1.21 26.09
N HIS A 187 -1.08 -1.44 27.35
CA HIS A 187 -0.79 -2.66 28.10
C HIS A 187 -2.06 -3.37 28.48
N ARG A 188 -2.20 -4.61 28.06
CA ARG A 188 -3.37 -5.45 28.32
C ARG A 188 -2.99 -6.77 28.91
N GLN A 189 -3.81 -7.23 29.84
CA GLN A 189 -3.63 -8.53 30.46
C GLN A 189 -4.60 -9.55 29.85
N LYS A 190 -4.20 -10.84 29.87
CA LYS A 190 -5.01 -11.92 29.25
C LYS A 190 -6.40 -12.09 29.87
N HIS A 191 -6.63 -11.54 31.08
CA HIS A 191 -7.92 -11.60 31.76
C HIS A 191 -8.80 -10.35 31.50
N ASP A 192 -8.32 -9.35 30.78
CA ASP A 192 -9.11 -8.20 30.41
C ASP A 192 -10.21 -8.60 29.42
N GLU A 193 -11.39 -8.07 29.58
CA GLU A 193 -12.57 -8.45 28.79
C GLU A 193 -12.39 -8.11 27.28
N ASP A 194 -11.63 -7.08 26.97
CA ASP A 194 -11.35 -6.63 25.60
C ASP A 194 -10.11 -7.30 24.96
N TYR A 195 -9.31 -8.04 25.73
CA TYR A 195 -8.08 -8.67 25.24
C TYR A 195 -8.26 -9.55 23.99
N PRO A 196 -9.26 -10.47 23.90
CA PRO A 196 -9.44 -11.28 22.70
C PRO A 196 -9.82 -10.44 21.48
N PHE A 197 -10.59 -9.38 21.66
CA PHE A 197 -10.96 -8.45 20.57
C PHE A 197 -9.75 -7.64 20.11
N HIS A 198 -8.93 -7.17 21.06
CA HIS A 198 -7.68 -6.48 20.74
C HIS A 198 -6.77 -7.34 19.89
N VAL A 199 -6.45 -8.56 20.33
CA VAL A 199 -5.56 -9.47 19.59
C VAL A 199 -6.11 -9.78 18.20
N ALA A 200 -7.41 -10.06 18.10
CA ALA A 200 -8.05 -10.33 16.80
C ALA A 200 -7.97 -9.13 15.85
N SER A 201 -8.29 -7.93 16.36
CA SER A 201 -8.22 -6.70 15.58
C SER A 201 -6.79 -6.37 15.15
N ALA A 202 -5.82 -6.43 16.09
CA ALA A 202 -4.43 -6.11 15.81
C ALA A 202 -3.80 -7.09 14.81
N VAL A 203 -3.99 -8.42 14.98
CA VAL A 203 -3.50 -9.41 14.02
C VAL A 203 -4.06 -9.13 12.62
N CYS A 204 -5.36 -8.82 12.53
CA CYS A 204 -6.00 -8.51 11.25
C CYS A 204 -5.49 -7.19 10.66
N GLU A 205 -5.21 -6.17 11.47
CA GLU A 205 -4.57 -4.93 11.04
C GLU A 205 -3.19 -5.20 10.39
N TRP A 206 -2.33 -5.99 11.05
CA TRP A 206 -1.04 -6.39 10.49
C TRP A 206 -1.21 -7.12 9.14
N ILE A 207 -2.20 -8.03 9.03
CA ILE A 207 -2.50 -8.72 7.78
C ILE A 207 -2.89 -7.71 6.70
N VAL A 208 -3.79 -6.77 6.98
CA VAL A 208 -4.21 -5.75 6.01
C VAL A 208 -3.04 -4.87 5.58
N ALA A 209 -2.22 -4.40 6.52
CA ALA A 209 -1.06 -3.57 6.22
C ALA A 209 -0.05 -4.29 5.31
N PHE A 210 0.29 -5.55 5.60
CA PHE A 210 1.19 -6.32 4.75
C PHE A 210 0.56 -6.70 3.41
N THR A 211 -0.76 -6.90 3.32
CA THR A 211 -1.40 -7.10 2.02
C THR A 211 -1.26 -5.88 1.11
N PHE A 212 -1.34 -4.65 1.64
CA PHE A 212 -1.06 -3.45 0.86
C PHE A 212 0.40 -3.44 0.36
N VAL A 213 1.36 -3.72 1.23
CA VAL A 213 2.78 -3.80 0.85
C VAL A 213 2.99 -4.82 -0.28
N PHE A 214 2.44 -6.04 -0.14
CA PHE A 214 2.57 -7.08 -1.15
C PHE A 214 1.81 -6.74 -2.45
N PHE A 215 0.70 -6.01 -2.37
CA PHE A 215 0.00 -5.55 -3.56
C PHE A 215 0.87 -4.59 -4.38
N PHE A 216 1.51 -3.62 -3.73
CA PHE A 216 2.44 -2.70 -4.38
C PHE A 216 3.67 -3.41 -4.95
N PHE A 217 4.13 -4.49 -4.33
CA PHE A 217 5.21 -5.33 -4.87
C PHE A 217 4.88 -5.87 -6.27
N THR A 218 3.61 -6.18 -6.55
CA THR A 218 3.19 -6.68 -7.88
C THR A 218 3.39 -5.65 -9.00
N TYR A 219 3.47 -4.35 -8.70
CA TYR A 219 3.70 -3.32 -9.71
C TYR A 219 5.12 -3.33 -10.28
N ILE A 220 6.09 -3.89 -9.55
CA ILE A 220 7.45 -4.07 -10.07
C ILE A 220 7.42 -4.90 -11.35
N HIS A 221 6.58 -5.94 -11.38
CA HIS A 221 6.43 -6.77 -12.59
C HIS A 221 5.87 -5.98 -13.77
N ASP A 222 4.80 -5.20 -13.56
CA ASP A 222 4.16 -4.43 -14.63
C ASP A 222 5.12 -3.38 -15.20
N PHE A 223 5.85 -2.68 -14.35
CA PHE A 223 6.81 -1.67 -14.77
C PHE A 223 8.01 -2.28 -15.52
N LYS A 224 8.47 -3.49 -15.15
CA LYS A 224 9.50 -4.21 -15.89
C LYS A 224 9.03 -4.61 -17.29
N VAL A 225 7.82 -5.13 -17.43
CA VAL A 225 7.26 -5.54 -18.71
C VAL A 225 7.10 -4.32 -19.64
N SER A 226 6.61 -3.21 -19.13
CA SER A 226 6.48 -1.96 -19.90
C SER A 226 7.82 -1.46 -20.45
N ILE A 227 8.90 -1.56 -19.65
CA ILE A 227 10.26 -1.19 -20.07
C ILE A 227 10.73 -2.12 -21.20
N SER A 228 10.52 -3.42 -21.06
CA SER A 228 10.92 -4.43 -22.06
C SER A 228 10.22 -4.19 -23.40
N LEU A 229 8.90 -4.01 -23.38
CA LEU A 229 8.11 -3.71 -24.59
C LEU A 229 8.58 -2.43 -25.27
N SER A 230 8.78 -1.36 -24.51
CA SER A 230 9.29 -0.09 -25.05
C SER A 230 10.66 -0.25 -25.71
N ASN A 231 11.60 -0.98 -25.09
CA ASN A 231 12.93 -1.19 -25.65
C ASN A 231 12.88 -2.04 -26.92
N THR A 232 11.99 -3.02 -26.97
CA THR A 232 11.78 -3.87 -28.17
C THR A 232 11.24 -3.02 -29.33
N VAL A 233 10.23 -2.18 -29.08
CA VAL A 233 9.65 -1.29 -30.12
C VAL A 233 10.71 -0.32 -30.65
N TYR A 234 11.54 0.30 -29.78
CA TYR A 234 12.62 1.20 -30.23
C TYR A 234 13.70 0.44 -31.03
N SER A 235 14.02 -0.80 -30.66
CA SER A 235 14.96 -1.63 -31.42
C SER A 235 14.42 -1.95 -32.80
N PHE A 236 13.15 -2.33 -32.93
CA PHE A 236 12.50 -2.54 -34.22
C PHE A 236 12.45 -1.26 -35.06
N PHE A 237 12.12 -0.12 -34.46
CA PHE A 237 12.06 1.15 -35.16
C PHE A 237 13.44 1.60 -35.70
N ASN A 238 14.50 1.40 -34.91
CA ASN A 238 15.87 1.68 -35.34
C ASN A 238 16.34 0.72 -36.44
N ILE A 239 15.95 -0.56 -36.39
CA ILE A 239 16.24 -1.54 -37.46
C ILE A 239 15.49 -1.14 -38.74
N TYR A 240 14.22 -0.71 -38.62
CA TYR A 240 13.42 -0.27 -39.75
C TYR A 240 14.02 1.00 -40.41
N LEU A 241 14.42 1.98 -39.61
CA LEU A 241 15.10 3.20 -40.11
C LEU A 241 16.43 2.87 -40.78
N PHE A 242 17.20 1.91 -40.23
CA PHE A 242 18.46 1.48 -40.84
C PHE A 242 18.24 0.85 -42.21
N PHE A 243 17.19 0.03 -42.39
CA PHE A 243 16.86 -0.59 -43.68
C PHE A 243 16.24 0.34 -44.72
N PHE A 244 15.65 1.48 -44.31
CA PHE A 244 15.02 2.43 -45.21
C PHE A 244 15.93 3.64 -45.60
N TYR A 245 17.03 3.85 -44.87
CA TYR A 245 17.96 4.95 -45.11
C TYR A 245 19.37 4.49 -45.52
N SER A 246 19.59 3.20 -45.72
CA SER A 246 20.75 2.58 -46.39
C SER A 246 20.38 2.14 -47.79
#